data_e74df0e5dc63a1e85bc75cbf1c57450b
#
_entry.id   e74df0e5dc63a1e85bc75cbf1c57450b
#
_cell.length_a   1.000
_cell.length_b   1.000
_cell.length_c   1.000
_cell.angle_alpha   90.00
_cell.angle_beta   90.00
_cell.angle_gamma   90.00
#
_symmetry.space_group_name_H-M   'P 1'
#
loop_
_entity.id
_entity.type
_entity.pdbx_description
1 polymer ?
#
loop_
_entity_poly.entity_id
_entity_poly.type
_entity_poly.pdbx_seq_one_letter_code
_entity_poly.pdbx_strand_id
1 'polypeptide(L)'
;MKMPVTRKRYDMSNLLLPSINANSGFRRYAATFISLIAVSQLAMAIEEPSFKVISKSGNFELRQYAPMLVAETLVDGDMDDAGSIGFRRIADYIFGNNQVQPGTSSTKIAMTAPVTMEPQSQKIAMTAPVALIPAENMGDSKQWRVHFVMPAQYNLNTIPKPKNSEVKLREIPGKLFAVNSFTGFNTQSRIQAKSDELSAWIGQKNLKSLSQVQLARYDPPWTLPMFRRNEVMIEVEDIKEQSK
;
A
#
# COMPACT_ATOMS: atom_id res chain seq x y z
N MET A 1 -71.45 -34.41 37.00
CA MET A 1 -70.58 -35.61 37.19
C MET A 1 -69.14 -35.20 36.83
N LYS A 2 -68.31 -34.84 37.86
CA LYS A 2 -66.94 -34.35 37.71
C LYS A 2 -65.98 -35.51 37.96
N MET A 3 -65.18 -35.84 37.01
CA MET A 3 -64.06 -36.78 37.20
C MET A 3 -62.84 -36.10 37.76
N PRO A 4 -62.09 -36.68 38.69
CA PRO A 4 -60.86 -36.08 39.23
C PRO A 4 -59.68 -36.40 38.36
N VAL A 5 -58.82 -35.33 38.08
CA VAL A 5 -57.54 -35.39 37.39
C VAL A 5 -56.49 -35.76 38.41
N THR A 6 -55.94 -36.95 38.33
CA THR A 6 -54.79 -37.40 39.12
C THR A 6 -53.48 -36.88 38.46
N ARG A 7 -52.77 -35.95 39.14
CA ARG A 7 -51.43 -35.51 38.79
C ARG A 7 -50.39 -36.52 39.30
N LYS A 8 -49.73 -37.24 38.39
CA LYS A 8 -48.53 -38.03 38.67
C LYS A 8 -47.35 -37.09 38.85
N ARG A 9 -46.75 -37.05 40.05
CA ARG A 9 -45.44 -36.43 40.30
C ARG A 9 -44.38 -37.43 39.83
N TYR A 10 -43.54 -37.00 38.92
CA TYR A 10 -42.31 -37.72 38.58
C TYR A 10 -41.20 -37.23 39.51
N ASP A 11 -40.64 -38.13 40.28
CA ASP A 11 -39.49 -37.94 41.13
C ASP A 11 -38.21 -37.98 40.25
N MET A 12 -37.51 -36.86 40.18
CA MET A 12 -36.29 -36.70 39.37
C MET A 12 -34.99 -36.84 40.17
N SER A 13 -34.97 -37.67 41.20
CA SER A 13 -33.84 -37.80 42.11
C SER A 13 -32.75 -38.81 41.71
N ASN A 14 -32.79 -39.39 40.50
CA ASN A 14 -31.77 -40.40 40.08
C ASN A 14 -31.30 -40.25 38.63
N LEU A 15 -30.83 -39.06 38.24
CA LEU A 15 -30.03 -38.89 37.03
C LEU A 15 -28.54 -38.78 37.44
N LEU A 16 -27.93 -39.96 37.60
CA LEU A 16 -26.49 -40.11 37.64
C LEU A 16 -25.91 -39.66 36.27
N LEU A 17 -25.36 -38.43 36.21
CA LEU A 17 -24.55 -37.99 35.09
C LEU A 17 -23.25 -38.84 35.02
N PRO A 18 -22.93 -39.43 33.88
CA PRO A 18 -21.64 -40.10 33.73
C PRO A 18 -20.50 -39.07 33.89
N SER A 19 -19.55 -39.34 34.78
CA SER A 19 -18.33 -38.56 34.93
C SER A 19 -17.53 -38.66 33.62
N ILE A 20 -17.49 -37.56 32.88
CA ILE A 20 -16.63 -37.42 31.70
C ILE A 20 -15.20 -37.35 32.23
N ASN A 21 -14.51 -38.47 32.18
CA ASN A 21 -13.08 -38.53 32.45
C ASN A 21 -12.36 -37.75 31.34
N ALA A 22 -12.01 -36.49 31.63
CA ALA A 22 -11.33 -35.61 30.66
C ALA A 22 -9.96 -36.17 30.36
N ASN A 23 -9.91 -36.95 29.28
CA ASN A 23 -8.72 -37.62 28.78
C ASN A 23 -7.61 -36.62 28.59
N SER A 24 -6.45 -36.79 29.24
CA SER A 24 -5.27 -35.96 29.25
C SER A 24 -4.73 -35.61 27.83
N GLY A 25 -5.14 -36.41 26.85
CA GLY A 25 -4.83 -36.20 25.42
C GLY A 25 -5.46 -34.95 24.85
N PHE A 26 -6.74 -34.65 25.17
CA PHE A 26 -7.46 -33.50 24.60
C PHE A 26 -6.86 -32.15 25.03
N ARG A 27 -6.34 -32.05 26.25
CA ARG A 27 -5.63 -30.85 26.75
C ARG A 27 -4.29 -30.61 26.03
N ARG A 28 -3.60 -31.67 25.62
CA ARG A 28 -2.32 -31.57 24.88
C ARG A 28 -2.55 -31.07 23.45
N TYR A 29 -3.58 -31.56 22.77
CA TYR A 29 -3.91 -31.08 21.42
C TYR A 29 -4.46 -29.65 21.40
N ALA A 30 -5.27 -29.26 22.40
CA ALA A 30 -5.75 -27.89 22.52
C ALA A 30 -4.58 -26.90 22.79
N ALA A 31 -3.62 -27.26 23.63
CA ALA A 31 -2.44 -26.43 23.88
C ALA A 31 -1.53 -26.31 22.64
N THR A 32 -1.38 -27.39 21.86
CA THR A 32 -0.60 -27.42 20.61
C THR A 32 -1.27 -26.58 19.53
N PHE A 33 -2.61 -26.61 19.43
CA PHE A 33 -3.36 -25.82 18.47
C PHE A 33 -3.32 -24.31 18.78
N ILE A 34 -3.41 -23.93 20.06
CA ILE A 34 -3.27 -22.54 20.51
C ILE A 34 -1.84 -22.04 20.28
N SER A 35 -0.82 -22.88 20.47
CA SER A 35 0.57 -22.51 20.21
C SER A 35 0.84 -22.31 18.71
N LEU A 36 0.19 -23.10 17.83
CA LEU A 36 0.32 -22.97 16.37
C LEU A 36 -0.34 -21.68 15.84
N ILE A 37 -1.46 -21.26 16.45
CA ILE A 37 -2.15 -20.00 16.11
C ILE A 37 -1.34 -18.78 16.59
N ALA A 38 -0.62 -18.89 17.70
CA ALA A 38 0.21 -17.79 18.24
C ALA A 38 1.48 -17.54 17.39
N VAL A 39 2.00 -18.56 16.69
CA VAL A 39 3.19 -18.42 15.82
C VAL A 39 2.84 -17.78 14.47
N SER A 40 1.58 -17.79 14.03
CA SER A 40 1.16 -17.18 12.76
C SER A 40 1.00 -15.65 12.79
N GLN A 41 1.25 -15.00 13.91
CA GLN A 41 1.10 -13.53 14.09
C GLN A 41 2.39 -12.74 13.79
N LEU A 42 3.47 -13.41 13.37
CA LEU A 42 4.67 -12.72 12.86
C LEU A 42 4.60 -12.54 11.34
N ALA A 43 3.43 -12.19 10.81
CA ALA A 43 3.40 -11.49 9.53
C ALA A 43 4.09 -10.14 9.78
N MET A 44 5.36 -10.03 9.40
CA MET A 44 6.04 -8.74 9.40
C MET A 44 5.18 -7.80 8.56
N ALA A 45 4.54 -6.83 9.19
CA ALA A 45 3.83 -5.79 8.48
C ALA A 45 4.85 -5.10 7.57
N ILE A 46 4.59 -5.11 6.26
CA ILE A 46 5.43 -4.38 5.30
C ILE A 46 5.35 -2.90 5.70
N GLU A 47 6.50 -2.27 5.87
CA GLU A 47 6.58 -0.86 6.24
C GLU A 47 5.99 0.02 5.13
N GLU A 48 5.16 0.99 5.49
CA GLU A 48 4.55 1.97 4.60
C GLU A 48 5.03 3.38 4.98
N PRO A 49 5.04 4.33 4.03
CA PRO A 49 5.40 5.71 4.30
C PRO A 49 4.43 6.34 5.30
N SER A 50 4.97 7.10 6.25
CA SER A 50 4.17 7.78 7.26
C SER A 50 3.38 8.93 6.67
N PHE A 51 2.09 9.01 6.99
CA PHE A 51 1.23 10.12 6.60
C PHE A 51 0.18 10.43 7.68
N LYS A 52 -0.36 11.65 7.61
CA LYS A 52 -1.51 12.09 8.40
C LYS A 52 -2.71 12.26 7.47
N VAL A 53 -3.84 11.64 7.80
CA VAL A 53 -5.11 11.88 7.10
C VAL A 53 -5.65 13.24 7.54
N ILE A 54 -5.79 14.16 6.58
CA ILE A 54 -6.35 15.50 6.79
C ILE A 54 -7.87 15.47 6.64
N SER A 55 -8.36 14.76 5.61
CA SER A 55 -9.80 14.53 5.44
C SER A 55 -10.05 13.19 4.75
N LYS A 56 -11.23 12.60 4.98
CA LYS A 56 -11.67 11.33 4.40
C LYS A 56 -13.13 11.40 3.97
N SER A 57 -13.44 10.84 2.79
CA SER A 57 -14.79 10.70 2.26
C SER A 57 -14.89 9.42 1.43
N GLY A 58 -15.43 8.35 2.02
CA GLY A 58 -15.46 7.03 1.38
C GLY A 58 -14.05 6.52 1.08
N ASN A 59 -13.77 6.26 -0.19
CA ASN A 59 -12.45 5.80 -0.66
C ASN A 59 -11.46 6.93 -0.92
N PHE A 60 -11.89 8.19 -0.80
CA PHE A 60 -11.07 9.37 -1.01
C PHE A 60 -10.47 9.85 0.29
N GLU A 61 -9.17 10.16 0.27
CA GLU A 61 -8.45 10.73 1.40
C GLU A 61 -7.55 11.89 0.93
N LEU A 62 -7.43 12.90 1.78
CA LEU A 62 -6.39 13.91 1.66
C LEU A 62 -5.33 13.58 2.70
N ARG A 63 -4.11 13.27 2.25
CA ARG A 63 -3.03 12.79 3.11
C ARG A 63 -1.81 13.70 3.03
N GLN A 64 -1.34 14.15 4.20
CA GLN A 64 -0.05 14.81 4.34
C GLN A 64 1.01 13.75 4.62
N TYR A 65 1.85 13.47 3.64
CA TYR A 65 2.99 12.56 3.79
C TYR A 65 4.17 13.27 4.45
N ALA A 66 4.89 12.53 5.30
CA ALA A 66 6.19 12.97 5.82
C ALA A 66 7.26 12.93 4.69
N PRO A 67 8.40 13.64 4.85
CA PRO A 67 9.55 13.43 3.97
C PRO A 67 9.97 11.97 3.94
N MET A 68 10.35 11.47 2.77
CA MET A 68 10.72 10.06 2.59
C MET A 68 11.92 9.92 1.66
N LEU A 69 12.72 8.88 1.88
CA LEU A 69 13.79 8.46 0.97
C LEU A 69 13.24 7.42 0.01
N VAL A 70 13.55 7.55 -1.27
CA VAL A 70 13.14 6.58 -2.30
C VAL A 70 14.33 6.08 -3.10
N ALA A 71 14.23 4.83 -3.55
CA ALA A 71 15.02 4.32 -4.66
C ALA A 71 14.17 4.35 -5.91
N GLU A 72 14.63 4.99 -6.98
CA GLU A 72 13.86 5.21 -8.20
C GLU A 72 14.64 4.80 -9.45
N THR A 73 13.92 4.46 -10.50
CA THR A 73 14.48 4.22 -11.84
C THR A 73 13.53 4.77 -12.90
N LEU A 74 14.07 5.23 -14.02
CA LEU A 74 13.31 5.60 -15.21
C LEU A 74 13.29 4.43 -16.17
N VAL A 75 12.12 4.14 -16.73
CA VAL A 75 11.92 3.02 -17.65
C VAL A 75 11.08 3.49 -18.83
N ASP A 76 11.58 3.24 -20.05
CA ASP A 76 10.82 3.45 -21.28
C ASP A 76 9.93 2.25 -21.57
N GLY A 77 8.79 2.48 -22.22
CA GLY A 77 7.82 1.44 -22.59
C GLY A 77 6.42 1.72 -22.11
N ASP A 78 5.54 0.71 -22.22
CA ASP A 78 4.20 0.79 -21.66
C ASP A 78 4.21 0.63 -20.10
N MET A 79 3.06 0.88 -19.48
CA MET A 79 2.94 0.88 -18.01
C MET A 79 3.28 -0.48 -17.39
N ASP A 80 2.89 -1.58 -17.99
CA ASP A 80 3.07 -2.91 -17.41
C ASP A 80 4.52 -3.40 -17.55
N ASP A 81 5.13 -3.17 -18.70
CA ASP A 81 6.55 -3.44 -18.94
C ASP A 81 7.43 -2.57 -18.05
N ALA A 82 7.15 -1.27 -18.00
CA ALA A 82 7.89 -0.34 -17.14
C ALA A 82 7.78 -0.71 -15.65
N GLY A 83 6.59 -1.10 -15.20
CA GLY A 83 6.37 -1.59 -13.84
C GLY A 83 7.19 -2.83 -13.52
N SER A 84 7.22 -3.79 -14.45
CA SER A 84 7.96 -5.05 -14.30
C SER A 84 9.47 -4.85 -14.33
N ILE A 85 9.99 -4.01 -15.23
CA ILE A 85 11.40 -3.70 -15.36
C ILE A 85 11.87 -2.88 -14.15
N GLY A 86 11.13 -1.83 -13.81
CA GLY A 86 11.45 -0.96 -12.66
C GLY A 86 11.47 -1.72 -11.35
N PHE A 87 10.45 -2.59 -11.13
CA PHE A 87 10.42 -3.46 -9.97
C PHE A 87 11.68 -4.34 -9.88
N ARG A 88 12.05 -5.04 -10.96
CA ARG A 88 13.24 -5.91 -10.95
C ARG A 88 14.53 -5.16 -10.67
N ARG A 89 14.72 -3.96 -11.25
CA ARG A 89 15.92 -3.14 -11.02
C ARG A 89 16.06 -2.73 -9.56
N ILE A 90 14.97 -2.25 -8.95
CA ILE A 90 14.99 -1.80 -7.56
C ILE A 90 15.03 -3.00 -6.60
N ALA A 91 14.31 -4.10 -6.91
CA ALA A 91 14.38 -5.33 -6.14
C ALA A 91 15.80 -5.91 -6.09
N ASP A 92 16.51 -5.95 -7.22
CA ASP A 92 17.91 -6.37 -7.29
C ASP A 92 18.80 -5.52 -6.34
N TYR A 93 18.61 -4.20 -6.34
CA TYR A 93 19.29 -3.30 -5.42
C TYR A 93 19.02 -3.62 -3.95
N ILE A 94 17.75 -3.77 -3.55
CA ILE A 94 17.40 -4.02 -2.14
C ILE A 94 17.78 -5.43 -1.68
N PHE A 95 17.85 -6.42 -2.59
CA PHE A 95 18.22 -7.80 -2.26
C PHE A 95 19.74 -8.04 -2.24
N GLY A 96 20.55 -7.02 -2.43
CA GLY A 96 21.96 -7.07 -2.15
C GLY A 96 22.89 -6.61 -3.29
N ASN A 97 22.37 -6.22 -4.46
CA ASN A 97 23.21 -5.60 -5.49
C ASN A 97 23.52 -4.13 -5.15
N ASN A 98 24.16 -3.94 -3.98
CA ASN A 98 24.49 -2.65 -3.39
C ASN A 98 25.86 -2.66 -2.74
N GLN A 99 26.33 -1.48 -2.30
CA GLN A 99 27.59 -1.26 -1.58
C GLN A 99 27.30 -0.51 -0.28
N VAL A 100 27.68 -1.08 0.85
CA VAL A 100 27.52 -0.45 2.17
C VAL A 100 28.59 0.61 2.40
N GLN A 101 29.85 0.29 2.10
CA GLN A 101 31.03 1.18 2.07
C GLN A 101 32.14 0.48 1.26
N PRO A 102 33.19 1.19 0.82
CA PRO A 102 34.34 0.55 0.13
C PRO A 102 34.89 -0.59 1.01
N GLY A 103 34.85 -1.82 0.50
CA GLY A 103 35.40 -3.02 1.16
C GLY A 103 34.40 -3.82 2.04
N THR A 104 33.15 -3.42 2.16
CA THR A 104 32.14 -4.17 2.92
C THR A 104 31.22 -5.02 2.03
N SER A 105 30.70 -6.11 2.61
CA SER A 105 29.74 -7.01 1.94
C SER A 105 28.42 -6.29 1.64
N SER A 106 27.74 -6.75 0.60
CA SER A 106 26.39 -6.31 0.26
C SER A 106 25.39 -6.57 1.41
N THR A 107 24.39 -5.71 1.56
CA THR A 107 23.37 -5.81 2.62
C THR A 107 21.98 -5.89 2.03
N LYS A 108 21.14 -6.76 2.58
CA LYS A 108 19.70 -6.77 2.24
C LYS A 108 19.00 -5.62 2.92
N ILE A 109 18.24 -4.85 2.16
CA ILE A 109 17.33 -3.81 2.64
C ILE A 109 15.93 -4.42 2.71
N ALA A 110 15.18 -4.15 3.76
CA ALA A 110 13.81 -4.63 3.87
C ALA A 110 12.93 -4.04 2.76
N MET A 111 12.04 -4.85 2.21
CA MET A 111 11.06 -4.38 1.22
C MET A 111 9.97 -3.58 1.94
N THR A 112 9.56 -2.48 1.33
CA THR A 112 8.47 -1.63 1.81
C THR A 112 7.34 -1.58 0.78
N ALA A 113 6.20 -1.05 1.12
CA ALA A 113 5.09 -0.76 0.22
C ALA A 113 4.68 0.71 0.36
N PRO A 114 4.15 1.35 -0.68
CA PRO A 114 3.86 0.83 -2.01
C PRO A 114 5.04 0.90 -2.98
N VAL A 115 4.90 0.22 -4.12
CA VAL A 115 5.64 0.52 -5.36
C VAL A 115 4.83 1.58 -6.11
N THR A 116 5.42 2.72 -6.36
CA THR A 116 4.75 3.85 -7.05
C THR A 116 5.26 4.01 -8.46
N MET A 117 4.34 4.30 -9.38
CA MET A 117 4.61 4.56 -10.79
C MET A 117 4.06 5.93 -11.17
N GLU A 118 4.92 6.77 -11.73
CA GLU A 118 4.58 8.10 -12.25
C GLU A 118 4.86 8.14 -13.75
N PRO A 119 3.90 8.58 -14.60
CA PRO A 119 4.18 8.87 -15.98
C PRO A 119 5.17 10.05 -16.05
N GLN A 120 6.13 9.98 -16.97
CA GLN A 120 7.05 11.08 -17.23
C GLN A 120 6.69 11.73 -18.57
N SER A 121 6.08 12.92 -18.52
CA SER A 121 5.97 13.76 -19.71
C SER A 121 7.27 14.52 -19.93
N GLN A 122 7.63 14.76 -21.21
CA GLN A 122 8.72 15.68 -21.50
C GLN A 122 8.36 17.06 -20.93
N LYS A 123 9.25 17.62 -20.09
CA LYS A 123 9.09 18.99 -19.58
C LYS A 123 9.08 19.97 -20.76
N ILE A 124 7.89 20.41 -21.16
CA ILE A 124 7.77 21.62 -21.95
C ILE A 124 7.96 22.78 -20.98
N ALA A 125 8.90 23.67 -21.26
CA ALA A 125 9.14 24.86 -20.45
C ALA A 125 7.82 25.64 -20.27
N MET A 126 7.42 25.88 -19.02
CA MET A 126 6.18 26.61 -18.72
C MET A 126 6.31 28.04 -19.17
N THR A 127 5.59 28.40 -20.23
CA THR A 127 5.25 29.78 -20.53
C THR A 127 3.82 30.04 -20.03
N ALA A 128 3.60 31.01 -19.17
CA ALA A 128 2.27 31.38 -18.71
C ALA A 128 1.43 31.94 -19.90
N PRO A 129 0.10 31.67 -20.00
CA PRO A 129 -0.82 31.34 -18.92
C PRO A 129 -1.12 29.86 -18.78
N VAL A 130 -1.45 29.45 -17.57
CA VAL A 130 -1.81 28.06 -17.24
C VAL A 130 -3.15 27.74 -17.91
N ALA A 131 -3.12 27.12 -19.08
CA ALA A 131 -4.25 26.37 -19.59
C ALA A 131 -4.33 25.09 -18.74
N LEU A 132 -5.53 24.74 -18.26
CA LEU A 132 -5.82 23.42 -17.70
C LEU A 132 -5.52 22.39 -18.80
N ILE A 133 -4.36 21.76 -18.74
CA ILE A 133 -4.04 20.62 -19.60
C ILE A 133 -4.85 19.46 -19.01
N PRO A 134 -5.76 18.84 -19.80
CA PRO A 134 -6.39 17.60 -19.41
C PRO A 134 -5.28 16.64 -18.99
N ALA A 135 -5.48 15.88 -17.91
CA ALA A 135 -4.55 14.85 -17.50
C ALA A 135 -4.30 13.95 -18.70
N GLU A 136 -3.06 13.97 -19.24
CA GLU A 136 -2.67 13.02 -20.28
C GLU A 136 -2.99 11.64 -19.74
N ASN A 137 -3.70 10.83 -20.52
CA ASN A 137 -4.07 9.48 -20.13
C ASN A 137 -2.80 8.76 -19.67
N MET A 138 -2.83 8.20 -18.47
CA MET A 138 -1.69 7.50 -17.89
C MET A 138 -1.12 6.42 -18.83
N GLY A 139 -1.96 5.88 -19.76
CA GLY A 139 -1.59 4.89 -20.75
C GLY A 139 -0.78 5.41 -21.95
N ASP A 140 -0.72 6.72 -22.18
CA ASP A 140 -0.04 7.31 -23.33
C ASP A 140 1.42 7.67 -23.03
N SER A 141 1.85 7.57 -21.79
CA SER A 141 3.23 7.82 -21.40
C SER A 141 4.16 6.73 -21.94
N LYS A 142 5.25 7.14 -22.56
CA LYS A 142 6.32 6.26 -23.06
C LYS A 142 7.48 6.12 -22.08
N GLN A 143 7.47 6.84 -21.00
CA GLN A 143 8.48 6.79 -19.95
C GLN A 143 7.85 6.86 -18.56
N TRP A 144 8.31 6.04 -17.66
CA TRP A 144 7.80 5.89 -16.30
C TRP A 144 8.90 6.03 -15.28
N ARG A 145 8.61 6.75 -14.21
CA ARG A 145 9.39 6.72 -12.99
C ARG A 145 8.78 5.68 -12.06
N VAL A 146 9.52 4.64 -11.76
CA VAL A 146 9.15 3.63 -10.76
C VAL A 146 9.98 3.89 -9.52
N HIS A 147 9.36 3.98 -8.35
CA HIS A 147 10.11 4.15 -7.11
C HIS A 147 9.54 3.32 -5.96
N PHE A 148 10.43 2.93 -5.05
CA PHE A 148 10.13 2.29 -3.77
C PHE A 148 10.52 3.23 -2.66
N VAL A 149 9.67 3.36 -1.65
CA VAL A 149 10.04 4.06 -0.42
C VAL A 149 11.06 3.19 0.32
N MET A 150 12.11 3.78 0.84
CA MET A 150 13.12 3.06 1.63
C MET A 150 12.69 3.03 3.09
N PRO A 151 13.09 1.99 3.88
CA PRO A 151 12.78 1.92 5.30
C PRO A 151 13.20 3.20 6.03
N ALA A 152 12.37 3.67 6.97
CA ALA A 152 12.55 4.94 7.68
C ALA A 152 13.86 5.03 8.49
N GLN A 153 14.48 3.89 8.77
CA GLN A 153 15.79 3.83 9.44
C GLN A 153 16.95 4.37 8.60
N TYR A 154 16.77 4.53 7.28
CA TYR A 154 17.80 4.99 6.37
C TYR A 154 17.65 6.48 5.99
N ASN A 155 18.79 7.11 5.76
CA ASN A 155 18.90 8.41 5.09
C ASN A 155 19.97 8.30 3.98
N LEU A 156 20.19 9.34 3.18
CA LEU A 156 21.14 9.32 2.05
C LEU A 156 22.58 8.97 2.46
N ASN A 157 22.96 9.18 3.72
CA ASN A 157 24.31 8.92 4.21
C ASN A 157 24.48 7.48 4.74
N THR A 158 23.38 6.86 5.19
CA THR A 158 23.43 5.53 5.83
C THR A 158 22.95 4.40 4.93
N ILE A 159 22.17 4.73 3.89
CA ILE A 159 21.66 3.71 2.96
C ILE A 159 22.78 3.16 2.06
N PRO A 160 22.84 1.82 1.86
CA PRO A 160 23.76 1.24 0.89
C PRO A 160 23.60 1.85 -0.51
N LYS A 161 24.67 2.11 -1.22
CA LYS A 161 24.63 2.70 -2.56
C LYS A 161 24.27 1.64 -3.61
N PRO A 162 23.39 1.94 -4.59
CA PRO A 162 23.13 1.01 -5.69
C PRO A 162 24.40 0.79 -6.53
N LYS A 163 24.66 -0.44 -6.96
CA LYS A 163 25.68 -0.76 -7.96
C LYS A 163 25.17 -0.46 -9.37
N ASN A 164 23.88 -0.66 -9.60
CA ASN A 164 23.26 -0.33 -10.87
C ASN A 164 23.07 1.20 -10.98
N SER A 165 23.70 1.79 -11.99
CA SER A 165 23.66 3.25 -12.24
C SER A 165 22.27 3.77 -12.65
N GLU A 166 21.36 2.89 -13.07
CA GLU A 166 19.96 3.24 -13.41
C GLU A 166 19.09 3.40 -12.16
N VAL A 167 19.53 2.90 -11.00
CA VAL A 167 18.84 3.10 -9.72
C VAL A 167 19.43 4.32 -9.03
N LYS A 168 18.58 5.28 -8.69
CA LYS A 168 18.95 6.51 -8.00
C LYS A 168 18.27 6.57 -6.65
N LEU A 169 18.95 7.20 -5.70
CA LEU A 169 18.39 7.51 -4.37
C LEU A 169 18.02 8.98 -4.34
N ARG A 170 16.79 9.27 -3.88
CA ARG A 170 16.29 10.65 -3.80
C ARG A 170 15.44 10.85 -2.55
N GLU A 171 15.60 11.99 -1.90
CA GLU A 171 14.67 12.45 -0.87
C GLU A 171 13.49 13.17 -1.51
N ILE A 172 12.28 12.78 -1.11
CA ILE A 172 11.04 13.45 -1.46
C ILE A 172 10.61 14.27 -0.23
N PRO A 173 10.42 15.59 -0.35
CA PRO A 173 9.91 16.39 0.75
C PRO A 173 8.49 15.96 1.12
N GLY A 174 8.05 16.36 2.31
CA GLY A 174 6.67 16.12 2.71
C GLY A 174 5.68 16.81 1.77
N LYS A 175 4.67 16.08 1.31
CA LYS A 175 3.71 16.51 0.29
C LYS A 175 2.29 16.17 0.66
N LEU A 176 1.34 16.95 0.15
CA LEU A 176 -0.07 16.71 0.29
C LEU A 176 -0.59 15.98 -0.95
N PHE A 177 -1.22 14.83 -0.74
CA PHE A 177 -1.81 14.03 -1.82
C PHE A 177 -3.31 13.83 -1.61
N ALA A 178 -4.05 14.00 -2.69
CA ALA A 178 -5.38 13.41 -2.83
C ALA A 178 -5.22 11.95 -3.28
N VAL A 179 -5.94 11.04 -2.65
CA VAL A 179 -5.82 9.60 -2.84
C VAL A 179 -7.19 8.99 -3.05
N ASN A 180 -7.34 8.08 -4.03
CA ASN A 180 -8.50 7.21 -4.21
C ASN A 180 -8.05 5.75 -4.13
N SER A 181 -8.47 5.04 -3.08
CA SER A 181 -8.11 3.65 -2.83
C SER A 181 -9.11 2.68 -3.48
N PHE A 182 -8.62 1.60 -4.08
CA PHE A 182 -9.46 0.57 -4.69
C PHE A 182 -8.81 -0.81 -4.61
N THR A 183 -9.62 -1.87 -4.72
CA THR A 183 -9.15 -3.26 -4.76
C THR A 183 -9.30 -3.85 -6.16
N GLY A 184 -8.61 -4.94 -6.44
CA GLY A 184 -8.76 -5.70 -7.67
C GLY A 184 -7.63 -5.51 -8.68
N PHE A 185 -7.92 -5.84 -9.93
CA PHE A 185 -6.97 -5.63 -11.03
C PHE A 185 -6.78 -4.14 -11.32
N ASN A 186 -5.58 -3.77 -11.68
CA ASN A 186 -5.18 -2.42 -12.07
C ASN A 186 -5.03 -2.31 -13.60
N THR A 187 -6.10 -2.69 -14.32
CA THR A 187 -6.15 -2.49 -15.78
C THR A 187 -6.13 -0.99 -16.09
N GLN A 188 -5.61 -0.62 -17.27
CA GLN A 188 -5.55 0.76 -17.72
C GLN A 188 -6.91 1.48 -17.62
N SER A 189 -7.99 0.82 -18.08
CA SER A 189 -9.34 1.39 -18.01
C SER A 189 -9.81 1.65 -16.58
N ARG A 190 -9.48 0.75 -15.65
CA ARG A 190 -9.84 0.91 -14.24
C ARG A 190 -9.04 2.01 -13.56
N ILE A 191 -7.73 2.09 -13.85
CA ILE A 191 -6.87 3.17 -13.37
C ILE A 191 -7.40 4.51 -13.87
N GLN A 192 -7.74 4.61 -15.17
CA GLN A 192 -8.31 5.83 -15.74
C GLN A 192 -9.62 6.22 -15.04
N ALA A 193 -10.56 5.29 -14.87
CA ALA A 193 -11.82 5.57 -14.19
C ALA A 193 -11.59 6.06 -12.75
N LYS A 194 -10.64 5.44 -12.00
CA LYS A 194 -10.31 5.87 -10.64
C LYS A 194 -9.59 7.22 -10.59
N SER A 195 -8.83 7.55 -11.61
CA SER A 195 -8.18 8.85 -11.78
C SER A 195 -9.19 9.96 -12.08
N ASP A 196 -10.19 9.67 -12.92
CA ASP A 196 -11.26 10.62 -13.26
C ASP A 196 -12.13 10.90 -12.01
N GLU A 197 -12.49 9.85 -11.25
CA GLU A 197 -13.19 9.99 -9.97
C GLU A 197 -12.39 10.88 -8.99
N LEU A 198 -11.06 10.66 -8.89
CA LEU A 198 -10.19 11.45 -8.02
C LEU A 198 -10.11 12.92 -8.47
N SER A 199 -9.96 13.15 -9.77
CA SER A 199 -9.90 14.51 -10.35
C SER A 199 -11.19 15.27 -10.10
N ALA A 200 -12.35 14.62 -10.25
CA ALA A 200 -13.65 15.20 -9.93
C ALA A 200 -13.76 15.55 -8.43
N TRP A 201 -13.27 14.67 -7.55
CA TRP A 201 -13.28 14.94 -6.11
C TRP A 201 -12.35 16.09 -5.72
N ILE A 202 -11.16 16.20 -6.33
CA ILE A 202 -10.23 17.34 -6.15
C ILE A 202 -10.93 18.65 -6.54
N GLY A 203 -11.63 18.68 -7.70
CA GLY A 203 -12.40 19.83 -8.15
C GLY A 203 -13.51 20.22 -7.16
N GLN A 204 -14.26 19.25 -6.63
CA GLN A 204 -15.30 19.50 -5.61
C GLN A 204 -14.73 20.10 -4.30
N LYS A 205 -13.48 19.78 -3.98
CA LYS A 205 -12.78 20.32 -2.81
C LYS A 205 -12.08 21.65 -3.06
N ASN A 206 -12.16 22.21 -4.28
CA ASN A 206 -11.45 23.41 -4.71
C ASN A 206 -9.93 23.34 -4.49
N LEU A 207 -9.36 22.11 -4.60
CA LEU A 207 -7.93 21.90 -4.54
C LEU A 207 -7.33 22.04 -5.93
N LYS A 208 -6.06 22.42 -6.02
CA LYS A 208 -5.31 22.51 -7.27
C LYS A 208 -4.37 21.32 -7.40
N SER A 209 -4.46 20.60 -8.51
CA SER A 209 -3.53 19.52 -8.84
C SER A 209 -2.17 20.08 -9.19
N LEU A 210 -1.10 19.48 -8.62
CA LEU A 210 0.29 19.86 -8.84
C LEU A 210 1.10 18.80 -9.60
N SER A 211 0.55 17.61 -9.76
CA SER A 211 1.21 16.50 -10.48
C SER A 211 0.23 15.76 -11.39
N GLN A 212 0.80 14.92 -12.27
CA GLN A 212 0.04 13.87 -12.94
C GLN A 212 -0.38 12.80 -11.93
N VAL A 213 -1.30 11.91 -12.37
CA VAL A 213 -1.72 10.75 -11.57
C VAL A 213 -0.55 9.79 -11.36
N GLN A 214 -0.40 9.33 -10.13
CA GLN A 214 0.52 8.27 -9.75
C GLN A 214 -0.26 7.02 -9.37
N LEU A 215 0.23 5.84 -9.72
CA LEU A 215 -0.32 4.55 -9.31
C LEU A 215 0.55 3.95 -8.21
N ALA A 216 -0.03 3.66 -7.05
CA ALA A 216 0.63 2.98 -5.93
C ALA A 216 0.06 1.56 -5.78
N ARG A 217 0.94 0.55 -5.81
CA ARG A 217 0.64 -0.87 -5.67
C ARG A 217 1.21 -1.38 -4.35
N TYR A 218 0.37 -1.94 -3.51
CA TYR A 218 0.75 -2.38 -2.15
C TYR A 218 1.02 -3.87 -2.05
N ASP A 219 0.42 -4.66 -2.94
CA ASP A 219 0.43 -6.11 -2.84
C ASP A 219 1.23 -6.76 -3.96
N PRO A 220 1.91 -7.88 -3.67
CA PRO A 220 2.62 -8.64 -4.68
C PRO A 220 1.66 -9.31 -5.69
N PRO A 221 2.14 -9.67 -6.90
CA PRO A 221 1.30 -10.16 -7.98
C PRO A 221 0.59 -11.49 -7.70
N TRP A 222 1.06 -12.29 -6.73
CA TRP A 222 0.42 -13.55 -6.30
C TRP A 222 -0.74 -13.33 -5.31
N THR A 223 -0.93 -12.14 -4.77
CA THR A 223 -2.12 -11.80 -3.97
C THR A 223 -3.36 -11.92 -4.83
N LEU A 224 -4.41 -12.57 -4.33
CA LEU A 224 -5.68 -12.66 -5.07
C LEU A 224 -6.20 -11.26 -5.39
N PRO A 225 -6.70 -11.00 -6.61
CA PRO A 225 -7.05 -9.65 -7.06
C PRO A 225 -7.98 -8.89 -6.12
N MET A 226 -8.97 -9.56 -5.53
CA MET A 226 -9.95 -8.97 -4.62
C MET A 226 -9.33 -8.42 -3.32
N PHE A 227 -8.13 -8.88 -2.95
CA PHE A 227 -7.40 -8.44 -1.76
C PHE A 227 -6.27 -7.46 -2.08
N ARG A 228 -5.98 -7.20 -3.37
CA ARG A 228 -4.95 -6.23 -3.76
C ARG A 228 -5.42 -4.81 -3.46
N ARG A 229 -4.65 -4.08 -2.65
CA ARG A 229 -4.83 -2.65 -2.46
C ARG A 229 -4.05 -1.89 -3.52
N ASN A 230 -4.75 -1.03 -4.25
CA ASN A 230 -4.16 -0.08 -5.19
C ASN A 230 -4.67 1.31 -4.86
N GLU A 231 -3.89 2.32 -5.19
CA GLU A 231 -4.27 3.71 -5.01
C GLU A 231 -3.87 4.52 -6.24
N VAL A 232 -4.73 5.41 -6.69
CA VAL A 232 -4.36 6.50 -7.56
C VAL A 232 -4.20 7.76 -6.71
N MET A 233 -3.13 8.52 -6.96
CA MET A 233 -2.71 9.63 -6.15
C MET A 233 -2.38 10.84 -7.04
N ILE A 234 -2.75 12.04 -6.59
CA ILE A 234 -2.39 13.31 -7.24
C ILE A 234 -1.86 14.24 -6.15
N GLU A 235 -0.66 14.80 -6.35
CA GLU A 235 -0.16 15.87 -5.49
C GLU A 235 -1.04 17.10 -5.67
N VAL A 236 -1.44 17.71 -4.56
CA VAL A 236 -2.30 18.89 -4.56
C VAL A 236 -1.67 20.04 -3.78
N GLU A 237 -2.15 21.26 -4.01
CA GLU A 237 -1.67 22.44 -3.29
C GLU A 237 -1.96 22.33 -1.80
N ASP A 238 -0.99 22.74 -0.95
CA ASP A 238 -1.16 22.74 0.52
C ASP A 238 -2.24 23.76 0.91
N ILE A 239 -3.22 23.32 1.69
CA ILE A 239 -4.32 24.16 2.17
C ILE A 239 -3.82 25.38 2.96
N LYS A 240 -2.63 25.29 3.58
CA LYS A 240 -2.02 26.41 4.32
C LYS A 240 -1.58 27.57 3.43
N GLU A 241 -1.31 27.33 2.16
CA GLU A 241 -0.92 28.38 1.20
C GLU A 241 -2.13 29.16 0.65
N GLN A 242 -3.34 28.58 0.72
CA GLN A 242 -4.57 29.24 0.26
C GLN A 242 -5.13 30.24 1.28
N SER A 243 -4.63 30.27 2.51
CA SER A 243 -5.11 31.14 3.60
C SER A 243 -4.27 32.41 3.82
N LYS A 244 -3.35 32.70 2.90
CA LYS A 244 -2.59 33.96 2.83
C LYS A 244 -3.05 34.82 1.64
#